data_62e020f7ff7e441d90ce4b321c53bc2b
#
_entry.id   62e020f7ff7e441d90ce4b321c53bc2b
#
_cell.length_a   1.000
_cell.length_b   1.000
_cell.length_c   1.000
_cell.angle_alpha   90.00
_cell.angle_beta   90.00
_cell.angle_gamma   90.00
#
_symmetry.space_group_name_H-M   'P 1'
#
loop_
_entity.id
_entity.type
_entity.pdbx_description
1 polymer ?
#
loop_
_entity_poly.entity_id
_entity_poly.type
_entity_poly.pdbx_seq_one_letter_code
_entity_poly.pdbx_strand_id
1 'polypeptide(L)'
;LYNNVTLIEANEEAYNKFREVKHDIVFNIAEGAFGVSREAQIPAMLDMLQIPYTGSDALTLAICLDKARTKEILSYYKVPNAKFFVADKIEDAGNYDLNFPMIVKPISEGSGKGIYASSFVHSKEELKREINRITSEYNQSALVEEFLSGRDFTLAILGTNGDAKVLPAIEMRLD
;
A
#
# COMPACT_ATOMS: atom_id res chain seq x y z
N LEU A 1 0.77 -30.58 3.63
CA LEU A 1 0.01 -30.18 4.82
C LEU A 1 1.00 -29.80 5.93
N TYR A 2 0.83 -28.65 6.56
CA TYR A 2 1.66 -28.20 7.67
C TYR A 2 1.25 -28.95 8.94
N ASN A 3 2.21 -29.44 9.70
CA ASN A 3 1.94 -30.24 10.89
C ASN A 3 1.65 -29.38 12.13
N ASN A 4 2.31 -28.22 12.22
CA ASN A 4 2.15 -27.30 13.34
C ASN A 4 2.01 -25.87 12.78
N VAL A 5 1.05 -25.11 13.29
CA VAL A 5 0.84 -23.70 12.96
C VAL A 5 0.82 -22.91 14.26
N THR A 6 1.70 -21.92 14.37
CA THR A 6 1.74 -20.97 15.49
C THR A 6 1.32 -19.60 14.99
N LEU A 7 0.32 -18.99 15.63
CA LEU A 7 -0.08 -17.62 15.35
C LEU A 7 0.79 -16.65 16.15
N ILE A 8 1.37 -15.66 15.46
CA ILE A 8 2.18 -14.61 16.06
C ILE A 8 1.59 -13.27 15.65
N GLU A 9 1.19 -12.47 16.61
CA GLU A 9 0.69 -11.11 16.39
C GLU A 9 1.85 -10.17 16.02
N ALA A 10 1.62 -9.28 15.04
CA ALA A 10 2.59 -8.30 14.59
C ALA A 10 2.65 -7.09 15.53
N ASN A 11 3.13 -7.31 16.76
CA ASN A 11 3.29 -6.31 17.81
C ASN A 11 4.75 -6.26 18.31
N GLU A 12 4.99 -5.49 19.39
CA GLU A 12 6.31 -5.31 19.97
C GLU A 12 6.97 -6.59 20.48
N GLU A 13 6.20 -7.65 20.72
CA GLU A 13 6.72 -8.95 21.16
C GLU A 13 7.09 -9.87 19.99
N ALA A 14 6.71 -9.54 18.78
CA ALA A 14 6.86 -10.42 17.61
C ALA A 14 8.30 -10.91 17.42
N TYR A 15 9.28 -10.02 17.57
CA TYR A 15 10.69 -10.37 17.43
C TYR A 15 11.15 -11.48 18.40
N ASN A 16 10.75 -11.38 19.66
CA ASN A 16 11.07 -12.39 20.66
C ASN A 16 10.37 -13.72 20.36
N LYS A 17 9.08 -13.66 19.99
CA LYS A 17 8.31 -14.86 19.63
C LYS A 17 8.90 -15.59 18.42
N PHE A 18 9.40 -14.87 17.41
CA PHE A 18 10.11 -15.46 16.27
C PHE A 18 11.42 -16.16 16.69
N ARG A 19 12.09 -15.71 17.74
CA ARG A 19 13.31 -16.34 18.26
C ARG A 19 13.06 -17.57 19.12
N GLU A 20 11.93 -17.65 19.81
CA GLU A 20 11.58 -18.71 20.75
C GLU A 20 11.16 -20.01 20.06
N VAL A 21 10.62 -19.91 18.85
CA VAL A 21 10.08 -21.03 18.10
C VAL A 21 10.92 -21.27 16.84
N LYS A 22 11.23 -22.53 16.57
CA LYS A 22 11.84 -22.90 15.29
C LYS A 22 10.77 -22.88 14.20
N HIS A 23 10.95 -22.04 13.20
CA HIS A 23 10.07 -21.90 12.05
C HIS A 23 10.72 -22.49 10.80
N ASP A 24 9.95 -23.26 10.01
CA ASP A 24 10.36 -23.66 8.67
C ASP A 24 10.07 -22.53 7.66
N ILE A 25 8.93 -21.85 7.85
CA ILE A 25 8.51 -20.71 7.04
C ILE A 25 7.47 -19.87 7.81
N VAL A 26 7.46 -18.58 7.61
CA VAL A 26 6.41 -17.67 8.10
C VAL A 26 5.49 -17.27 6.95
N PHE A 27 4.19 -17.54 7.09
CA PHE A 27 3.17 -17.00 6.21
C PHE A 27 2.83 -15.56 6.66
N ASN A 28 3.45 -14.59 6.01
CA ASN A 28 3.33 -13.19 6.40
C ASN A 28 2.07 -12.56 5.77
N ILE A 29 1.16 -12.11 6.64
CA ILE A 29 -0.04 -11.34 6.29
C ILE A 29 -0.14 -10.07 7.14
N ALA A 30 0.98 -9.65 7.75
CA ALA A 30 1.01 -8.53 8.67
C ALA A 30 0.95 -7.19 7.93
N GLU A 31 0.03 -6.32 8.32
CA GLU A 31 -0.04 -4.92 7.87
C GLU A 31 0.73 -3.95 8.79
N GLY A 32 1.29 -4.47 9.90
CA GLY A 32 2.00 -3.69 10.90
C GLY A 32 1.09 -2.80 11.73
N ALA A 33 1.61 -2.26 12.83
CA ALA A 33 0.83 -1.45 13.76
C ALA A 33 1.05 0.06 13.57
N PHE A 34 2.30 0.52 13.54
CA PHE A 34 2.66 1.92 13.56
C PHE A 34 3.79 2.27 12.60
N GLY A 35 3.78 3.52 12.15
CA GLY A 35 4.84 4.10 11.33
C GLY A 35 4.60 4.02 9.83
N VAL A 36 5.30 4.87 9.09
CA VAL A 36 5.18 5.02 7.64
C VAL A 36 5.67 3.81 6.85
N SER A 37 6.46 2.94 7.48
CA SER A 37 6.97 1.69 6.89
C SER A 37 6.51 0.46 7.68
N ARG A 38 5.32 0.52 8.28
CA ARG A 38 4.84 -0.51 9.21
C ARG A 38 4.76 -1.91 8.60
N GLU A 39 4.41 -2.03 7.33
CA GLU A 39 4.32 -3.34 6.65
C GLU A 39 5.70 -3.98 6.44
N ALA A 40 6.77 -3.19 6.46
CA ALA A 40 8.14 -3.71 6.35
C ALA A 40 8.72 -4.25 7.65
N GLN A 41 8.09 -4.00 8.80
CA GLN A 41 8.65 -4.33 10.12
C GLN A 41 8.81 -5.85 10.31
N ILE A 42 7.78 -6.62 10.01
CA ILE A 42 7.83 -8.08 10.15
C ILE A 42 8.84 -8.71 9.17
N PRO A 43 8.83 -8.42 7.88
CA PRO A 43 9.88 -8.90 6.98
C PRO A 43 11.29 -8.55 7.44
N ALA A 44 11.54 -7.33 7.89
CA ALA A 44 12.86 -6.93 8.38
C ALA A 44 13.32 -7.73 9.61
N MET A 45 12.41 -8.05 10.54
CA MET A 45 12.70 -8.94 11.68
C MET A 45 13.04 -10.35 11.22
N LEU A 46 12.30 -10.88 10.25
CA LEU A 46 12.50 -12.22 9.70
C LEU A 46 13.82 -12.31 8.91
N ASP A 47 14.17 -11.26 8.14
CA ASP A 47 15.46 -11.15 7.46
C ASP A 47 16.63 -11.18 8.48
N MET A 48 16.53 -10.41 9.57
CA MET A 48 17.53 -10.42 10.65
C MET A 48 17.70 -11.80 11.29
N LEU A 49 16.61 -12.54 11.41
CA LEU A 49 16.60 -13.88 12.02
C LEU A 49 16.87 -14.99 11.01
N GLN A 50 17.02 -14.65 9.73
CA GLN A 50 17.19 -15.61 8.63
C GLN A 50 16.04 -16.65 8.55
N ILE A 51 14.82 -16.22 8.83
CA ILE A 51 13.62 -17.05 8.78
C ILE A 51 12.95 -16.83 7.43
N PRO A 52 12.73 -17.87 6.61
CA PRO A 52 11.99 -17.75 5.36
C PRO A 52 10.55 -17.29 5.57
N TYR A 53 10.05 -16.45 4.67
CA TYR A 53 8.68 -15.96 4.75
C TYR A 53 8.05 -15.80 3.35
N THR A 54 6.72 -15.71 3.32
CA THR A 54 5.95 -15.41 2.11
C THR A 54 5.71 -13.91 1.98
N GLY A 55 5.48 -13.47 0.73
CA GLY A 55 5.25 -12.06 0.42
C GLY A 55 6.52 -11.35 -0.05
N SER A 56 6.44 -10.05 -0.14
CA SER A 56 7.54 -9.19 -0.59
C SER A 56 8.54 -8.90 0.54
N ASP A 57 9.75 -8.54 0.16
CA ASP A 57 10.79 -8.11 1.11
C ASP A 57 10.45 -6.76 1.77
N ALA A 58 11.19 -6.42 2.83
CA ALA A 58 10.96 -5.23 3.63
C ALA A 58 11.05 -3.93 2.80
N LEU A 59 11.99 -3.85 1.85
CA LEU A 59 12.15 -2.66 1.00
C LEU A 59 10.93 -2.49 0.07
N THR A 60 10.51 -3.56 -0.57
CA THR A 60 9.35 -3.56 -1.47
C THR A 60 8.08 -3.14 -0.72
N LEU A 61 7.82 -3.72 0.46
CA LEU A 61 6.64 -3.36 1.27
C LEU A 61 6.68 -1.91 1.76
N ALA A 62 7.85 -1.42 2.20
CA ALA A 62 8.00 -0.01 2.59
C ALA A 62 7.68 0.95 1.45
N ILE A 63 8.17 0.66 0.24
CA ILE A 63 7.91 1.46 -0.96
C ILE A 63 6.44 1.37 -1.37
N CYS A 64 5.87 0.16 -1.42
CA CYS A 64 4.51 -0.06 -1.88
C CYS A 64 3.45 0.55 -0.95
N LEU A 65 3.74 0.66 0.35
CA LEU A 65 2.86 1.33 1.29
C LEU A 65 2.75 2.83 0.99
N ASP A 66 3.86 3.48 0.61
CA ASP A 66 3.87 4.87 0.15
C ASP A 66 3.50 4.93 -1.35
N LYS A 67 2.24 5.27 -1.61
CA LYS A 67 1.69 5.30 -2.98
C LYS A 67 2.40 6.31 -3.87
N ALA A 68 2.88 7.43 -3.34
CA ALA A 68 3.59 8.43 -4.14
C ALA A 68 4.95 7.89 -4.57
N ARG A 69 5.72 7.30 -3.65
CA ARG A 69 7.01 6.68 -3.98
C ARG A 69 6.87 5.54 -4.98
N THR A 70 5.84 4.70 -4.79
CA THR A 70 5.51 3.66 -5.78
C THR A 70 5.29 4.27 -7.17
N LYS A 71 4.46 5.31 -7.27
CA LYS A 71 4.14 5.96 -8.55
C LYS A 71 5.35 6.68 -9.17
N GLU A 72 6.20 7.30 -8.36
CA GLU A 72 7.46 7.90 -8.83
C GLU A 72 8.38 6.86 -9.47
N ILE A 73 8.54 5.69 -8.82
CA ILE A 73 9.34 4.57 -9.34
C ILE A 73 8.72 4.03 -10.63
N LEU A 74 7.41 3.78 -10.66
CA LEU A 74 6.71 3.33 -11.85
C LEU A 74 6.90 4.33 -13.02
N SER A 75 6.79 5.63 -12.74
CA SER A 75 6.98 6.69 -13.73
C SER A 75 8.41 6.74 -14.25
N TYR A 76 9.41 6.59 -13.37
CA TYR A 76 10.81 6.52 -13.77
C TYR A 76 11.07 5.36 -14.76
N TYR A 77 10.49 4.19 -14.50
CA TYR A 77 10.58 3.04 -15.38
C TYR A 77 9.58 3.05 -16.55
N LYS A 78 8.84 4.15 -16.72
CA LYS A 78 7.84 4.34 -17.79
C LYS A 78 6.71 3.30 -17.75
N VAL A 79 6.40 2.77 -16.58
CA VAL A 79 5.22 1.93 -16.36
C VAL A 79 4.00 2.85 -16.27
N PRO A 80 2.97 2.68 -17.12
CA PRO A 80 1.79 3.53 -17.10
C PRO A 80 1.11 3.52 -15.73
N ASN A 81 0.84 4.70 -15.21
CA ASN A 81 0.07 4.88 -13.98
C ASN A 81 -0.66 6.24 -14.05
N ALA A 82 -1.71 6.42 -13.25
CA ALA A 82 -2.46 7.67 -13.21
C ALA A 82 -1.55 8.84 -12.82
N LYS A 83 -1.71 9.98 -13.46
CA LYS A 83 -1.05 11.22 -13.01
C LYS A 83 -1.51 11.57 -11.61
N PHE A 84 -0.63 12.14 -10.82
CA PHE A 84 -0.89 12.42 -9.42
C PHE A 84 -0.12 13.62 -8.90
N PHE A 85 -0.55 14.13 -7.75
CA PHE A 85 0.24 15.01 -6.90
C PHE A 85 -0.01 14.66 -5.42
N VAL A 86 0.88 15.13 -4.56
CA VAL A 86 0.77 14.99 -3.10
C VAL A 86 0.37 16.33 -2.53
N ALA A 87 -0.61 16.32 -1.61
CA ALA A 87 -1.07 17.49 -0.90
C ALA A 87 -0.88 17.29 0.61
N ASP A 88 -0.08 18.16 1.21
CA ASP A 88 0.17 18.20 2.66
C ASP A 88 -0.83 19.11 3.39
N LYS A 89 -1.48 20.00 2.66
CA LYS A 89 -2.42 21.00 3.17
C LYS A 89 -3.42 21.43 2.10
N ILE A 90 -4.47 22.11 2.52
CA ILE A 90 -5.58 22.54 1.63
C ILE A 90 -5.11 23.46 0.50
N GLU A 91 -4.11 24.30 0.76
CA GLU A 91 -3.56 25.26 -0.21
C GLU A 91 -2.98 24.56 -1.43
N ASP A 92 -2.49 23.35 -1.28
CA ASP A 92 -1.92 22.54 -2.36
C ASP A 92 -2.97 22.16 -3.41
N ALA A 93 -4.27 22.27 -3.08
CA ALA A 93 -5.39 22.14 -4.02
C ALA A 93 -5.47 23.26 -5.08
N GLY A 94 -4.46 24.09 -5.21
CA GLY A 94 -4.40 25.18 -6.21
C GLY A 94 -3.38 24.97 -7.32
N ASN A 95 -2.49 24.00 -7.19
CA ASN A 95 -1.25 23.91 -7.97
C ASN A 95 -1.06 22.53 -8.59
N TYR A 96 -1.96 22.15 -9.50
CA TYR A 96 -1.91 20.84 -10.16
C TYR A 96 -2.27 20.91 -11.63
N ASP A 97 -1.73 19.97 -12.40
CA ASP A 97 -2.05 19.75 -13.83
C ASP A 97 -2.81 18.42 -13.98
N LEU A 98 -3.98 18.34 -13.35
CA LEU A 98 -4.90 17.21 -13.44
C LEU A 98 -6.31 17.69 -13.76
N ASN A 99 -7.08 16.81 -14.41
CA ASN A 99 -8.49 17.06 -14.72
C ASN A 99 -9.41 16.28 -13.79
N PHE A 100 -10.59 16.83 -13.50
CA PHE A 100 -11.66 16.09 -12.84
C PHE A 100 -12.30 15.05 -13.77
N PRO A 101 -12.82 13.94 -13.25
CA PRO A 101 -12.83 13.57 -11.84
C PRO A 101 -11.47 13.08 -11.34
N MET A 102 -11.22 13.30 -10.05
CA MET A 102 -10.02 12.82 -9.36
C MET A 102 -10.41 11.92 -8.19
N ILE A 103 -9.47 11.13 -7.71
CA ILE A 103 -9.61 10.37 -6.45
C ILE A 103 -8.57 10.87 -5.43
N VAL A 104 -9.03 11.06 -4.19
CA VAL A 104 -8.20 11.51 -3.06
C VAL A 104 -8.13 10.41 -2.02
N LYS A 105 -6.92 10.02 -1.61
CA LYS A 105 -6.72 8.93 -0.66
C LYS A 105 -5.51 9.16 0.25
N PRO A 106 -5.47 8.55 1.45
CA PRO A 106 -4.28 8.62 2.30
C PRO A 106 -3.08 8.02 1.57
N ILE A 107 -1.91 8.65 1.74
CA ILE A 107 -0.70 8.24 1.02
C ILE A 107 -0.19 6.87 1.45
N SER A 108 -0.31 6.51 2.75
CA SER A 108 0.30 5.33 3.35
C SER A 108 -0.71 4.42 4.07
N GLU A 109 -1.91 4.25 3.51
CA GLU A 109 -2.89 3.28 3.99
C GLU A 109 -3.11 2.16 2.97
N GLY A 110 -3.43 0.95 3.48
CA GLY A 110 -3.75 -0.24 2.68
C GLY A 110 -5.25 -0.56 2.65
N SER A 111 -5.61 -1.61 1.93
CA SER A 111 -6.94 -2.26 1.97
C SER A 111 -8.13 -1.32 1.79
N GLY A 112 -7.97 -0.23 1.05
CA GLY A 112 -9.03 0.76 0.81
C GLY A 112 -9.34 1.67 2.01
N LYS A 113 -8.56 1.61 3.09
CA LYS A 113 -8.76 2.46 4.25
C LYS A 113 -8.66 3.94 3.88
N GLY A 114 -9.66 4.72 4.29
CA GLY A 114 -9.74 6.15 4.00
C GLY A 114 -10.30 6.50 2.62
N ILE A 115 -10.76 5.51 1.84
CA ILE A 115 -11.44 5.73 0.55
C ILE A 115 -12.94 5.54 0.76
N TYR A 116 -13.70 6.59 0.46
CA TYR A 116 -15.16 6.64 0.58
C TYR A 116 -15.76 7.19 -0.73
N ALA A 117 -17.08 7.23 -0.82
CA ALA A 117 -17.74 7.87 -1.96
C ALA A 117 -17.32 9.35 -2.14
N SER A 118 -17.06 10.06 -1.05
CA SER A 118 -16.55 11.43 -1.05
C SER A 118 -15.12 11.58 -1.58
N SER A 119 -14.36 10.50 -1.63
CA SER A 119 -12.98 10.51 -2.17
C SER A 119 -12.95 10.71 -3.69
N PHE A 120 -14.07 10.49 -4.38
CA PHE A 120 -14.23 10.79 -5.79
C PHE A 120 -14.71 12.23 -5.92
N VAL A 121 -13.83 13.12 -6.38
CA VAL A 121 -14.07 14.55 -6.41
C VAL A 121 -14.25 15.07 -7.84
N HIS A 122 -15.20 15.98 -8.01
CA HIS A 122 -15.60 16.53 -9.31
C HIS A 122 -15.43 18.07 -9.37
N SER A 123 -15.03 18.68 -8.25
CA SER A 123 -14.83 20.13 -8.14
C SER A 123 -13.67 20.46 -7.20
N LYS A 124 -13.18 21.69 -7.31
CA LYS A 124 -12.09 22.20 -6.44
C LYS A 124 -12.52 22.28 -4.97
N GLU A 125 -13.78 22.54 -4.72
CA GLU A 125 -14.35 22.60 -3.39
C GLU A 125 -14.39 21.22 -2.74
N GLU A 126 -14.76 20.19 -3.49
CA GLU A 126 -14.71 18.79 -3.03
C GLU A 126 -13.27 18.34 -2.79
N LEU A 127 -12.36 18.65 -3.70
CA LEU A 127 -10.94 18.37 -3.57
C LEU A 127 -10.37 18.93 -2.27
N LYS A 128 -10.65 20.20 -1.96
CA LYS A 128 -10.21 20.84 -0.72
C LYS A 128 -10.76 20.16 0.54
N ARG A 129 -12.04 19.76 0.52
CA ARG A 129 -12.66 19.06 1.63
C ARG A 129 -11.98 17.71 1.88
N GLU A 130 -11.74 16.94 0.82
CA GLU A 130 -11.11 15.62 0.94
C GLU A 130 -9.64 15.71 1.36
N ILE A 131 -8.85 16.65 0.84
CA ILE A 131 -7.50 16.90 1.32
C ILE A 131 -7.53 17.21 2.81
N ASN A 132 -8.41 18.12 3.26
CA ASN A 132 -8.53 18.46 4.68
C ASN A 132 -8.93 17.27 5.54
N ARG A 133 -9.86 16.44 5.05
CA ARG A 133 -10.28 15.22 5.76
C ARG A 133 -9.10 14.27 5.95
N ILE A 134 -8.36 13.97 4.89
CA ILE A 134 -7.20 13.06 4.96
C ILE A 134 -6.12 13.60 5.89
N THR A 135 -5.74 14.87 5.72
CA THR A 135 -4.66 15.45 6.53
C THR A 135 -5.02 15.57 8.00
N SER A 136 -6.30 15.81 8.34
CA SER A 136 -6.75 15.94 9.73
C SER A 136 -7.08 14.61 10.40
N GLU A 137 -7.74 13.67 9.70
CA GLU A 137 -8.18 12.41 10.30
C GLU A 137 -7.08 11.34 10.34
N TYR A 138 -6.23 11.31 9.30
CA TYR A 138 -5.17 10.31 9.17
C TYR A 138 -3.78 10.83 9.55
N ASN A 139 -3.65 12.14 9.75
CA ASN A 139 -2.37 12.79 10.00
C ASN A 139 -1.28 12.40 8.96
N GLN A 140 -1.71 12.33 7.72
CA GLN A 140 -0.91 11.95 6.55
C GLN A 140 -1.18 12.92 5.40
N SER A 141 -0.26 12.97 4.44
CA SER A 141 -0.48 13.63 3.17
C SER A 141 -1.60 12.95 2.38
N ALA A 142 -2.32 13.71 1.59
CA ALA A 142 -3.28 13.17 0.63
C ALA A 142 -2.58 12.92 -0.71
N LEU A 143 -2.75 11.71 -1.25
CA LEU A 143 -2.48 11.45 -2.66
C LEU A 143 -3.71 11.81 -3.46
N VAL A 144 -3.55 12.69 -4.44
CA VAL A 144 -4.58 13.07 -5.41
C VAL A 144 -4.16 12.54 -6.77
N GLU A 145 -5.02 11.80 -7.44
CA GLU A 145 -4.73 11.24 -8.76
C GLU A 145 -5.93 11.31 -9.71
N GLU A 146 -5.67 11.29 -11.01
CA GLU A 146 -6.71 11.16 -12.02
C GLU A 146 -7.51 9.89 -11.78
N PHE A 147 -8.85 10.00 -11.83
CA PHE A 147 -9.70 8.83 -11.75
C PHE A 147 -9.72 8.08 -13.09
N LEU A 148 -9.28 6.83 -13.04
CA LEU A 148 -9.30 5.94 -14.20
C LEU A 148 -10.61 5.14 -14.19
N SER A 149 -11.51 5.41 -15.12
CA SER A 149 -12.86 4.80 -15.22
C SER A 149 -12.87 3.42 -15.90
N GLY A 150 -11.74 2.74 -15.97
CA GLY A 150 -11.61 1.43 -16.59
C GLY A 150 -12.12 0.29 -15.72
N ARG A 151 -11.88 -0.94 -16.19
CA ARG A 151 -12.13 -2.15 -15.42
C ARG A 151 -10.96 -2.41 -14.46
N ASP A 152 -11.28 -2.90 -13.25
CA ASP A 152 -10.28 -3.26 -12.26
C ASP A 152 -9.87 -4.73 -12.38
N PHE A 153 -8.57 -4.97 -12.36
CA PHE A 153 -7.99 -6.31 -12.40
C PHE A 153 -6.99 -6.49 -11.27
N THR A 154 -6.97 -7.71 -10.71
CA THR A 154 -5.90 -8.14 -9.83
C THR A 154 -5.09 -9.26 -10.48
N LEU A 155 -3.79 -9.27 -10.23
CA LEU A 155 -2.87 -10.29 -10.71
C LEU A 155 -2.04 -10.80 -9.53
N ALA A 156 -2.00 -12.13 -9.38
CA ALA A 156 -1.10 -12.75 -8.43
C ALA A 156 0.23 -13.09 -9.12
N ILE A 157 1.31 -13.02 -8.37
CA ILE A 157 2.65 -13.38 -8.82
C ILE A 157 3.17 -14.49 -7.92
N LEU A 158 3.64 -15.58 -8.53
CA LEU A 158 4.32 -16.69 -7.86
C LEU A 158 5.79 -16.70 -8.22
N GLY A 159 6.63 -17.00 -7.24
CA GLY A 159 8.08 -17.07 -7.42
C GLY A 159 8.78 -15.75 -7.09
N THR A 160 10.10 -15.75 -7.25
CA THR A 160 10.98 -14.65 -6.85
C THR A 160 11.99 -14.40 -7.95
N ASN A 161 12.36 -13.15 -8.17
CA ASN A 161 13.37 -12.77 -9.17
C ASN A 161 13.08 -13.33 -10.58
N GLY A 162 14.04 -14.00 -11.20
CA GLY A 162 13.92 -14.55 -12.55
C GLY A 162 12.90 -15.68 -12.73
N ASP A 163 12.44 -16.28 -11.64
CA ASP A 163 11.43 -17.36 -11.64
C ASP A 163 10.01 -16.85 -11.40
N ALA A 164 9.83 -15.54 -11.26
CA ALA A 164 8.52 -14.92 -11.04
C ALA A 164 7.58 -15.18 -12.23
N LYS A 165 6.38 -15.69 -11.94
CA LYS A 165 5.34 -15.99 -12.92
C LYS A 165 4.07 -15.23 -12.56
N VAL A 166 3.56 -14.48 -13.53
CA VAL A 166 2.25 -13.80 -13.40
C VAL A 166 1.15 -14.83 -13.67
N LEU A 167 0.20 -14.93 -12.76
CA LEU A 167 -1.00 -15.76 -12.91
C LEU A 167 -2.05 -15.03 -13.77
N PRO A 168 -3.10 -15.73 -14.25
CA PRO A 168 -4.18 -15.10 -15.00
C PRO A 168 -4.82 -13.94 -14.25
N ALA A 169 -5.13 -12.87 -14.97
CA ALA A 169 -5.82 -11.71 -14.42
C ALA A 169 -7.25 -12.05 -14.00
N ILE A 170 -7.65 -11.55 -12.83
CA ILE A 170 -9.02 -11.68 -12.31
C ILE A 170 -9.65 -10.30 -12.34
N GLU A 171 -10.79 -10.15 -13.03
CA GLU A 171 -11.56 -8.91 -13.04
C GLU A 171 -12.30 -8.75 -11.71
N MET A 172 -12.13 -7.59 -11.08
CA MET A 172 -12.85 -7.20 -9.88
C MET A 172 -14.10 -6.44 -10.30
N ARG A 173 -15.29 -6.98 -10.03
CA ARG A 173 -16.55 -6.28 -10.24
C ARG A 173 -16.99 -5.67 -8.92
N LEU A 174 -17.08 -4.37 -8.91
CA LEU A 174 -17.66 -3.62 -7.81
C LEU A 174 -19.13 -3.40 -8.16
N ASP A 175 -20.03 -4.14 -7.50
CA ASP A 175 -21.48 -4.00 -7.62
C ASP A 175 -21.98 -2.76 -6.85
#